data_88a132b8101503cadb436af1e1f6d4a6
#
_entry.id   88a132b8101503cadb436af1e1f6d4a6
#
_cell.length_a   1.000
_cell.length_b   1.000
_cell.length_c   1.000
_cell.angle_alpha   90.00
_cell.angle_beta   90.00
_cell.angle_gamma   90.00
#
_symmetry.space_group_name_H-M   'P 1'
#
loop_
_entity.id
_entity.type
_entity.pdbx_description
1 polymer ?
#
loop_
_entity_poly.entity_id
_entity_poly.type
_entity_poly.pdbx_seq_one_letter_code
_entity_poly.pdbx_strand_id
1 'polypeptide(L)'
;CIACNRYVKWEALLERSLEIGADYIATGHYARISQLPNGRYTIRNSVTAAKDQTYALYNLTQFQLSKTLMPIGDYTKDEVRKIAEDRGLAVAKKKDSMEICFVPDNDYAGFIEREAESVPGSGNFVDKNGVILGKHKGITHYTVGQRKGLNLAMGHPVFVTGIRPETNEVVIGEGNDVFSDHLICRDVNWMAIDGLHGEEREVLAKIRYSHKGSPCIIRELPDGTVECRFKEPQRAITPGQAVVFYENECVVGGGTIL
;
A
#
# COMPACT_ATOMS: atom_id res chain seq x y z
N CYS A 1 1.35 3.77 -6.72
CA CYS A 1 1.04 2.55 -7.52
C CYS A 1 -0.39 2.07 -7.33
N ILE A 2 -0.94 2.01 -6.08
CA ILE A 2 -2.30 1.52 -5.82
C ILE A 2 -3.34 2.32 -6.61
N ALA A 3 -3.34 3.65 -6.50
CA ALA A 3 -4.25 4.53 -7.23
C ALA A 3 -4.10 4.41 -8.76
N CYS A 4 -2.86 4.33 -9.27
CA CYS A 4 -2.61 4.12 -10.71
C CYS A 4 -3.15 2.77 -11.18
N ASN A 5 -2.98 1.70 -10.42
CA ASN A 5 -3.58 0.43 -10.75
C ASN A 5 -5.11 0.55 -10.79
N ARG A 6 -5.74 1.11 -9.75
CA ARG A 6 -7.20 1.23 -9.68
C ARG A 6 -7.75 2.08 -10.83
N TYR A 7 -7.37 3.35 -10.91
CA TYR A 7 -8.04 4.34 -11.74
C TYR A 7 -7.55 4.36 -13.20
N VAL A 8 -6.27 4.11 -13.43
CA VAL A 8 -5.71 4.19 -14.79
C VAL A 8 -5.75 2.85 -15.50
N LYS A 9 -5.22 1.77 -14.86
CA LYS A 9 -5.08 0.49 -15.56
C LYS A 9 -6.38 -0.33 -15.57
N TRP A 10 -7.09 -0.39 -14.44
CA TRP A 10 -8.27 -1.26 -14.32
C TRP A 10 -9.61 -0.55 -14.38
N GLU A 11 -9.67 0.76 -14.28
CA GLU A 11 -10.85 1.51 -14.68
C GLU A 11 -10.70 1.96 -16.14
N ALA A 12 -9.90 2.99 -16.42
CA ALA A 12 -9.85 3.60 -17.75
C ALA A 12 -9.32 2.65 -18.86
N LEU A 13 -8.17 1.97 -18.65
CA LEU A 13 -7.58 1.13 -19.71
C LEU A 13 -8.39 -0.13 -19.95
N LEU A 14 -8.84 -0.83 -18.90
CA LEU A 14 -9.64 -2.05 -19.07
C LEU A 14 -10.95 -1.72 -19.79
N GLU A 15 -11.68 -0.70 -19.35
CA GLU A 15 -12.93 -0.27 -19.96
C GLU A 15 -12.73 0.02 -21.46
N ARG A 16 -11.71 0.84 -21.77
CA ARG A 16 -11.39 1.15 -23.16
C ARG A 16 -10.98 -0.08 -23.98
N SER A 17 -10.27 -1.02 -23.38
CA SER A 17 -9.89 -2.27 -24.06
C SER A 17 -11.09 -3.14 -24.40
N LEU A 18 -12.06 -3.22 -23.49
CA LEU A 18 -13.31 -3.96 -23.74
C LEU A 18 -14.16 -3.30 -24.83
N GLU A 19 -14.25 -1.96 -24.85
CA GLU A 19 -14.97 -1.21 -25.91
C GLU A 19 -14.44 -1.47 -27.31
N ILE A 20 -13.12 -1.66 -27.47
CA ILE A 20 -12.52 -1.98 -28.77
C ILE A 20 -12.51 -3.48 -29.09
N GLY A 21 -13.19 -4.31 -28.26
CA GLY A 21 -13.40 -5.73 -28.50
C GLY A 21 -12.32 -6.66 -27.93
N ALA A 22 -11.47 -6.19 -27.02
CA ALA A 22 -10.55 -7.08 -26.32
C ALA A 22 -11.30 -7.88 -25.24
N ASP A 23 -10.98 -9.17 -25.10
CA ASP A 23 -11.56 -10.04 -24.06
C ASP A 23 -10.88 -9.85 -22.70
N TYR A 24 -9.58 -9.51 -22.70
CA TYR A 24 -8.73 -9.40 -21.53
C TYR A 24 -7.71 -8.28 -21.68
N ILE A 25 -7.23 -7.78 -20.55
CA ILE A 25 -5.97 -7.04 -20.49
C ILE A 25 -4.89 -7.94 -19.91
N ALA A 26 -3.64 -7.80 -20.37
CA ALA A 26 -2.48 -8.49 -19.82
C ALA A 26 -1.48 -7.50 -19.23
N THR A 27 -0.95 -7.79 -18.05
CA THR A 27 0.00 -6.91 -17.38
C THR A 27 1.23 -7.66 -16.89
N GLY A 28 2.37 -6.95 -16.84
CA GLY A 28 3.63 -7.48 -16.32
C GLY A 28 3.76 -7.40 -14.80
N HIS A 29 2.68 -7.56 -14.03
CA HIS A 29 2.74 -7.63 -12.59
C HIS A 29 3.19 -9.01 -12.11
N TYR A 30 4.09 -9.02 -11.12
CA TYR A 30 4.46 -10.24 -10.40
C TYR A 30 3.38 -10.59 -9.39
N ALA A 31 2.31 -11.20 -9.88
CA ALA A 31 1.17 -11.71 -9.13
C ALA A 31 0.49 -12.80 -9.97
N ARG A 32 -0.31 -13.65 -9.36
CA ARG A 32 -1.06 -14.72 -10.02
C ARG A 32 -2.55 -14.54 -9.75
N ILE A 33 -3.39 -14.67 -10.75
CA ILE A 33 -4.84 -14.69 -10.57
C ILE A 33 -5.29 -16.15 -10.46
N SER A 34 -6.18 -16.40 -9.50
CA SER A 34 -6.78 -17.73 -9.30
C SER A 34 -8.27 -17.59 -9.04
N GLN A 35 -9.05 -18.53 -9.57
CA GLN A 35 -10.44 -18.70 -9.15
C GLN A 35 -10.49 -19.75 -8.04
N LEU A 36 -11.13 -19.40 -6.95
CA LEU A 36 -11.30 -20.25 -5.78
C LEU A 36 -12.50 -21.20 -5.93
N PRO A 37 -12.61 -22.27 -5.12
CA PRO A 37 -13.75 -23.18 -5.16
C PRO A 37 -15.11 -22.53 -4.92
N ASN A 38 -15.15 -21.39 -4.21
CA ASN A 38 -16.37 -20.59 -4.02
C ASN A 38 -16.74 -19.73 -5.24
N GLY A 39 -16.03 -19.88 -6.36
CA GLY A 39 -16.23 -19.15 -7.61
C GLY A 39 -15.61 -17.76 -7.66
N ARG A 40 -15.09 -17.23 -6.55
CA ARG A 40 -14.47 -15.90 -6.50
C ARG A 40 -13.05 -15.90 -7.07
N TYR A 41 -12.69 -14.80 -7.68
CA TYR A 41 -11.31 -14.55 -8.08
C TYR A 41 -10.52 -13.90 -6.94
N THR A 42 -9.26 -14.30 -6.83
CA THR A 42 -8.29 -13.66 -5.93
C THR A 42 -6.94 -13.54 -6.59
N ILE A 43 -6.07 -12.75 -5.97
CA ILE A 43 -4.66 -12.64 -6.36
C ILE A 43 -3.83 -13.47 -5.39
N ARG A 44 -2.93 -14.29 -5.95
CA ARG A 44 -1.94 -15.07 -5.20
C ARG A 44 -0.55 -14.47 -5.37
N ASN A 45 0.27 -14.63 -4.35
CA ASN A 45 1.68 -14.22 -4.39
C ASN A 45 2.38 -14.81 -5.61
N SER A 46 3.27 -14.04 -6.22
CA SER A 46 4.13 -14.55 -7.28
C SER A 46 5.13 -15.56 -6.72
N VAL A 47 5.73 -16.36 -7.60
CA VAL A 47 6.82 -17.28 -7.20
C VAL A 47 8.08 -16.54 -6.75
N THR A 48 8.22 -15.27 -7.11
CA THR A 48 9.33 -14.40 -6.70
C THR A 48 8.90 -13.48 -5.56
N ALA A 49 9.03 -13.91 -4.32
CA ALA A 49 8.62 -13.15 -3.13
C ALA A 49 9.23 -11.73 -3.08
N ALA A 50 10.48 -11.55 -3.50
CA ALA A 50 11.16 -10.25 -3.53
C ALA A 50 10.57 -9.26 -4.55
N LYS A 51 9.78 -9.72 -5.51
CA LYS A 51 9.12 -8.90 -6.55
C LYS A 51 7.61 -8.96 -6.47
N ASP A 52 7.05 -9.60 -5.46
CA ASP A 52 5.62 -9.72 -5.27
C ASP A 52 4.93 -8.34 -5.25
N GLN A 53 3.88 -8.20 -6.07
CA GLN A 53 3.16 -6.95 -6.23
C GLN A 53 1.69 -7.04 -5.77
N THR A 54 1.32 -8.12 -5.12
CA THR A 54 -0.06 -8.36 -4.67
C THR A 54 -0.59 -7.24 -3.77
N TYR A 55 0.27 -6.68 -2.92
CA TYR A 55 -0.08 -5.54 -2.07
C TYR A 55 -0.64 -4.34 -2.85
N ALA A 56 -0.08 -4.05 -4.03
CA ALA A 56 -0.51 -2.90 -4.83
C ALA A 56 -1.77 -3.18 -5.68
N LEU A 57 -2.30 -4.41 -5.63
CA LEU A 57 -3.40 -4.89 -6.47
C LEU A 57 -4.65 -5.26 -5.66
N TYR A 58 -4.63 -5.11 -4.34
CA TYR A 58 -5.68 -5.58 -3.44
C TYR A 58 -7.07 -5.00 -3.73
N ASN A 59 -7.16 -3.89 -4.41
CA ASN A 59 -8.42 -3.17 -4.67
C ASN A 59 -9.07 -3.51 -6.02
N LEU A 60 -8.58 -4.54 -6.73
CA LEU A 60 -9.21 -5.01 -7.96
C LEU A 60 -10.52 -5.74 -7.66
N THR A 61 -11.56 -5.39 -8.40
CA THR A 61 -12.88 -6.01 -8.28
C THR A 61 -12.92 -7.40 -8.89
N GLN A 62 -13.95 -8.18 -8.57
CA GLN A 62 -14.17 -9.51 -9.16
C GLN A 62 -14.26 -9.45 -10.70
N PHE A 63 -14.95 -8.44 -11.23
CA PHE A 63 -15.05 -8.22 -12.68
C PHE A 63 -13.67 -7.94 -13.27
N GLN A 64 -12.90 -7.02 -12.69
CA GLN A 64 -11.56 -6.67 -13.16
C GLN A 64 -10.62 -7.88 -13.14
N LEU A 65 -10.65 -8.68 -12.07
CA LEU A 65 -9.86 -9.89 -11.96
C LEU A 65 -10.23 -10.92 -13.03
N SER A 66 -11.52 -11.11 -13.34
CA SER A 66 -11.99 -12.05 -14.37
C SER A 66 -11.56 -11.65 -15.80
N LYS A 67 -11.18 -10.39 -16.00
CA LYS A 67 -10.77 -9.81 -17.31
C LYS A 67 -9.26 -9.53 -17.38
N THR A 68 -8.47 -10.05 -16.45
CA THR A 68 -7.04 -9.75 -16.35
C THR A 68 -6.18 -11.00 -16.46
N LEU A 69 -5.08 -10.89 -17.19
CA LEU A 69 -4.02 -11.89 -17.26
C LEU A 69 -2.73 -11.33 -16.67
N MET A 70 -2.04 -12.13 -15.84
CA MET A 70 -0.73 -11.81 -15.25
C MET A 70 0.29 -12.90 -15.61
N PRO A 71 0.75 -12.93 -16.88
CA PRO A 71 1.50 -14.06 -17.42
C PRO A 71 2.88 -14.26 -16.81
N ILE A 72 3.43 -13.28 -16.10
CA ILE A 72 4.76 -13.39 -15.49
C ILE A 72 4.74 -13.76 -14.01
N GLY A 73 3.57 -13.97 -13.42
CA GLY A 73 3.43 -14.32 -12.00
C GLY A 73 4.05 -15.66 -11.61
N ASP A 74 4.17 -16.59 -12.57
CA ASP A 74 4.75 -17.93 -12.40
C ASP A 74 6.24 -18.01 -12.78
N TYR A 75 6.86 -16.88 -13.10
CA TYR A 75 8.28 -16.82 -13.48
C TYR A 75 9.09 -16.02 -12.47
N THR A 76 10.33 -16.44 -12.30
CA THR A 76 11.33 -15.63 -11.59
C THR A 76 11.75 -14.43 -12.43
N LYS A 77 12.34 -13.42 -11.80
CA LYS A 77 12.84 -12.25 -12.53
C LYS A 77 13.88 -12.59 -13.58
N ASP A 78 14.74 -13.56 -13.28
CA ASP A 78 15.83 -13.97 -14.17
C ASP A 78 15.29 -14.76 -15.38
N GLU A 79 14.28 -15.60 -15.17
CA GLU A 79 13.56 -16.26 -16.29
C GLU A 79 12.88 -15.25 -17.20
N VAL A 80 12.19 -14.23 -16.64
CA VAL A 80 11.55 -13.17 -17.44
C VAL A 80 12.59 -12.39 -18.24
N ARG A 81 13.75 -12.07 -17.65
CA ARG A 81 14.87 -11.42 -18.35
C ARG A 81 15.40 -12.26 -19.48
N LYS A 82 15.63 -13.56 -19.23
CA LYS A 82 16.09 -14.49 -20.24
C LYS A 82 15.11 -14.59 -21.42
N ILE A 83 13.81 -14.74 -21.14
CA ILE A 83 12.76 -14.74 -22.18
C ILE A 83 12.81 -13.45 -22.99
N ALA A 84 12.98 -12.30 -22.35
CA ALA A 84 13.08 -11.00 -23.03
C ALA A 84 14.34 -10.89 -23.91
N GLU A 85 15.49 -11.40 -23.44
CA GLU A 85 16.74 -11.47 -24.22
C GLU A 85 16.61 -12.40 -25.42
N ASP A 86 16.09 -13.60 -25.21
CA ASP A 86 15.86 -14.59 -26.27
C ASP A 86 14.91 -14.10 -27.38
N ARG A 87 14.01 -13.16 -27.00
CA ARG A 87 13.09 -12.47 -27.94
C ARG A 87 13.65 -11.16 -28.50
N GLY A 88 14.90 -10.79 -28.21
CA GLY A 88 15.54 -9.58 -28.69
C GLY A 88 14.95 -8.26 -28.20
N LEU A 89 14.27 -8.26 -27.05
CA LEU A 89 13.64 -7.06 -26.51
C LEU A 89 14.70 -6.11 -25.94
N ALA A 90 14.76 -4.89 -26.44
CA ALA A 90 15.73 -3.86 -26.02
C ALA A 90 15.65 -3.54 -24.50
N VAL A 91 14.49 -3.78 -23.89
CA VAL A 91 14.25 -3.53 -22.46
C VAL A 91 14.70 -4.67 -21.53
N ALA A 92 15.18 -5.79 -22.05
CA ALA A 92 15.58 -6.96 -21.27
C ALA A 92 16.58 -6.62 -20.15
N LYS A 93 17.53 -5.71 -20.42
CA LYS A 93 18.56 -5.27 -19.47
C LYS A 93 18.18 -4.02 -18.67
N LYS A 94 16.98 -3.46 -18.88
CA LYS A 94 16.55 -2.26 -18.16
C LYS A 94 16.43 -2.57 -16.66
N LYS A 95 16.96 -1.67 -15.83
CA LYS A 95 16.78 -1.72 -14.37
C LYS A 95 15.31 -1.50 -14.01
N ASP A 96 14.86 -2.16 -12.94
CA ASP A 96 13.51 -1.95 -12.42
C ASP A 96 13.33 -0.50 -11.97
N SER A 97 12.16 0.06 -12.22
CA SER A 97 11.77 1.31 -11.60
C SER A 97 11.43 1.03 -10.13
N MET A 98 12.23 1.56 -9.22
CA MET A 98 12.05 1.37 -7.77
C MET A 98 11.18 2.47 -7.16
N GLU A 99 10.95 3.56 -7.90
CA GLU A 99 10.31 4.78 -7.43
C GLU A 99 9.01 5.05 -8.19
N ILE A 100 8.27 6.07 -7.77
CA ILE A 100 7.05 6.51 -8.45
C ILE A 100 7.43 7.07 -9.83
N CYS A 101 6.90 6.48 -10.89
CA CYS A 101 7.34 6.70 -12.26
C CYS A 101 7.18 8.14 -12.78
N PHE A 102 6.32 8.95 -12.15
CA PHE A 102 6.11 10.35 -12.49
C PHE A 102 6.79 11.34 -11.51
N VAL A 103 7.61 10.83 -10.56
CA VAL A 103 8.48 11.64 -9.68
C VAL A 103 9.92 11.14 -9.82
N PRO A 104 10.59 11.41 -10.97
CA PRO A 104 11.87 10.80 -11.31
C PRO A 104 13.04 11.28 -10.45
N ASP A 105 12.90 12.42 -9.80
CA ASP A 105 13.87 13.05 -8.91
C ASP A 105 13.73 12.62 -7.45
N ASN A 106 12.73 11.80 -7.13
CA ASN A 106 12.36 11.37 -5.77
C ASN A 106 12.01 12.53 -4.82
N ASP A 107 11.75 13.73 -5.35
CA ASP A 107 11.28 14.87 -4.59
C ASP A 107 9.75 14.87 -4.51
N TYR A 108 9.22 13.97 -3.68
CA TYR A 108 7.77 13.83 -3.48
C TYR A 108 7.13 15.08 -2.88
N ALA A 109 7.82 15.74 -1.95
CA ALA A 109 7.30 16.95 -1.32
C ALA A 109 7.21 18.08 -2.34
N GLY A 110 8.27 18.33 -3.10
CA GLY A 110 8.27 19.32 -4.17
C GLY A 110 7.28 18.99 -5.29
N PHE A 111 7.05 17.71 -5.59
CA PHE A 111 6.00 17.29 -6.52
C PHE A 111 4.61 17.69 -6.00
N ILE A 112 4.30 17.37 -4.73
CA ILE A 112 3.01 17.75 -4.11
C ILE A 112 2.85 19.27 -4.08
N GLU A 113 3.91 20.01 -3.73
CA GLU A 113 3.91 21.47 -3.69
C GLU A 113 3.64 22.13 -5.06
N ARG A 114 4.05 21.48 -6.16
CA ARG A 114 3.79 21.97 -7.52
C ARG A 114 2.40 21.63 -8.05
N GLU A 115 1.87 20.45 -7.68
CA GLU A 115 0.64 19.92 -8.28
C GLU A 115 -0.62 20.17 -7.42
N ALA A 116 -0.48 20.39 -6.12
CA ALA A 116 -1.62 20.65 -5.24
C ALA A 116 -2.03 22.12 -5.31
N GLU A 117 -3.35 22.38 -5.30
CA GLU A 117 -3.91 23.74 -5.31
C GLU A 117 -3.47 24.55 -4.07
N SER A 118 -3.29 23.88 -2.95
CA SER A 118 -2.74 24.50 -1.74
C SER A 118 -2.01 23.46 -0.90
N VAL A 119 -0.87 23.85 -0.36
CA VAL A 119 -0.06 23.00 0.54
C VAL A 119 0.21 23.80 1.82
N PRO A 120 -0.03 23.20 3.01
CA PRO A 120 0.34 23.84 4.25
C PRO A 120 1.84 24.13 4.31
N GLY A 121 2.19 25.39 4.52
CA GLY A 121 3.58 25.80 4.68
C GLY A 121 4.18 25.33 6.02
N SER A 122 5.14 26.10 6.53
CA SER A 122 5.78 25.86 7.82
C SER A 122 4.76 25.76 8.97
N GLY A 123 4.91 24.76 9.83
CA GLY A 123 4.08 24.53 11.02
C GLY A 123 4.91 24.15 12.24
N ASN A 124 4.29 23.51 13.22
CA ASN A 124 4.93 23.19 14.49
C ASN A 124 5.20 21.69 14.62
N PHE A 125 6.39 21.35 15.08
CA PHE A 125 6.58 20.08 15.79
C PHE A 125 5.99 20.22 17.19
N VAL A 126 5.19 19.26 17.58
CA VAL A 126 4.57 19.22 18.92
C VAL A 126 4.80 17.86 19.57
N ASP A 127 4.78 17.80 20.90
CA ASP A 127 4.69 16.53 21.60
C ASP A 127 3.24 16.00 21.64
N LYS A 128 3.01 14.85 22.27
CA LYS A 128 1.68 14.24 22.39
C LYS A 128 0.66 15.13 23.14
N ASN A 129 1.14 16.06 23.98
CA ASN A 129 0.33 16.98 24.77
C ASN A 129 0.10 18.33 24.05
N GLY A 130 0.68 18.52 22.87
CA GLY A 130 0.58 19.76 22.09
C GLY A 130 1.63 20.81 22.44
N VAL A 131 2.64 20.48 23.26
CA VAL A 131 3.75 21.40 23.56
C VAL A 131 4.62 21.57 22.31
N ILE A 132 4.88 22.81 21.93
CA ILE A 132 5.68 23.13 20.75
C ILE A 132 7.17 22.82 21.03
N LEU A 133 7.75 21.98 20.17
CA LEU A 133 9.15 21.56 20.24
C LEU A 133 10.04 22.28 19.21
N GLY A 134 9.43 22.85 18.16
CA GLY A 134 10.14 23.54 17.11
C GLY A 134 9.26 23.81 15.89
N LYS A 135 9.90 24.23 14.78
CA LYS A 135 9.22 24.50 13.51
C LYS A 135 9.60 23.47 12.46
N HIS A 136 8.64 23.02 11.67
CA HIS A 136 8.85 22.20 10.49
C HIS A 136 8.58 22.99 9.19
N LYS A 137 9.04 22.48 8.05
CA LYS A 137 8.96 23.16 6.74
C LYS A 137 7.68 22.85 5.93
N GLY A 138 6.77 22.08 6.47
CA GLY A 138 5.53 21.62 5.83
C GLY A 138 5.29 20.15 6.14
N ILE A 139 4.03 19.74 6.39
CA ILE A 139 3.69 18.34 6.75
C ILE A 139 4.00 17.34 5.64
N THR A 140 4.04 17.79 4.38
CA THR A 140 4.35 16.96 3.20
C THR A 140 5.76 16.38 3.21
N HIS A 141 6.67 16.93 4.01
CA HIS A 141 8.05 16.47 4.17
C HIS A 141 8.23 15.38 5.22
N TYR A 142 7.17 14.98 5.90
CA TYR A 142 7.27 14.07 7.05
C TYR A 142 6.37 12.86 6.89
N THR A 143 6.81 11.75 7.50
CA THR A 143 6.09 10.48 7.46
C THR A 143 6.13 9.84 8.84
N VAL A 144 5.04 9.21 9.26
CA VAL A 144 4.97 8.48 10.53
C VAL A 144 6.08 7.44 10.59
N GLY A 145 6.80 7.41 11.72
CA GLY A 145 7.98 6.58 11.93
C GLY A 145 9.31 7.18 11.47
N GLN A 146 9.30 8.37 10.84
CA GLN A 146 10.52 9.08 10.42
C GLN A 146 11.35 9.52 11.64
N ARG A 147 12.66 9.29 11.55
CA ARG A 147 13.65 9.73 12.55
C ARG A 147 14.60 10.80 12.04
N LYS A 148 15.05 10.66 10.77
CA LYS A 148 16.06 11.54 10.19
C LYS A 148 15.42 12.81 9.61
N GLY A 149 16.17 13.92 9.61
CA GLY A 149 15.75 15.17 8.96
C GLY A 149 14.73 15.99 9.78
N LEU A 150 14.53 15.67 11.05
CA LEU A 150 13.64 16.46 11.95
C LEU A 150 14.29 17.76 12.41
N ASN A 151 15.63 17.82 12.49
CA ASN A 151 16.40 18.98 12.96
C ASN A 151 15.95 19.48 14.35
N LEU A 152 15.57 18.54 15.23
CA LEU A 152 15.22 18.81 16.62
C LEU A 152 16.36 18.37 17.54
N ALA A 153 16.80 19.30 18.41
CA ALA A 153 17.85 19.04 19.42
C ALA A 153 17.25 18.53 20.74
N MET A 154 16.83 17.27 20.76
CA MET A 154 16.14 16.66 21.93
C MET A 154 17.09 15.90 22.87
N GLY A 155 18.39 15.76 22.53
CA GLY A 155 19.35 15.00 23.32
C GLY A 155 19.20 13.47 23.25
N HIS A 156 18.13 12.96 22.64
CA HIS A 156 17.84 11.55 22.42
C HIS A 156 17.11 11.34 21.06
N PRO A 157 17.06 10.11 20.54
CA PRO A 157 16.34 9.83 19.31
C PRO A 157 14.84 10.03 19.46
N VAL A 158 14.26 10.85 18.56
CA VAL A 158 12.81 11.09 18.47
C VAL A 158 12.28 10.71 17.09
N PHE A 159 10.97 10.49 17.01
CA PHE A 159 10.29 9.99 15.82
C PHE A 159 9.00 10.76 15.57
N VAL A 160 8.60 10.83 14.31
CA VAL A 160 7.25 11.26 13.95
C VAL A 160 6.28 10.16 14.37
N THR A 161 5.36 10.46 15.27
CA THR A 161 4.33 9.54 15.75
C THR A 161 2.97 9.81 15.13
N GLY A 162 2.76 11.03 14.59
CA GLY A 162 1.54 11.41 13.91
C GLY A 162 1.70 12.68 13.10
N ILE A 163 0.74 12.93 12.22
CA ILE A 163 0.61 14.16 11.46
C ILE A 163 -0.83 14.64 11.64
N ARG A 164 -1.01 15.92 11.96
CA ARG A 164 -2.32 16.58 12.14
C ARG A 164 -2.49 17.64 11.06
N PRO A 165 -3.09 17.31 9.91
CA PRO A 165 -3.24 18.24 8.80
C PRO A 165 -4.07 19.48 9.17
N GLU A 166 -5.08 19.31 10.00
CA GLU A 166 -6.03 20.37 10.39
C GLU A 166 -5.35 21.51 11.16
N THR A 167 -4.32 21.19 11.95
CA THR A 167 -3.56 22.17 12.74
C THR A 167 -2.17 22.42 12.16
N ASN A 168 -1.82 21.77 11.05
CA ASN A 168 -0.50 21.81 10.45
C ASN A 168 0.61 21.45 11.44
N GLU A 169 0.42 20.34 12.19
CA GLU A 169 1.34 19.87 13.21
C GLU A 169 1.93 18.51 12.85
N VAL A 170 3.20 18.32 13.20
CA VAL A 170 3.89 17.03 13.20
C VAL A 170 4.14 16.60 14.62
N VAL A 171 3.52 15.51 15.04
CA VAL A 171 3.63 14.99 16.41
C VAL A 171 4.91 14.18 16.55
N ILE A 172 5.68 14.50 17.58
CA ILE A 172 6.96 13.89 17.90
C ILE A 172 6.84 13.08 19.19
N GLY A 173 7.39 11.88 19.18
CA GLY A 173 7.43 11.00 20.34
C GLY A 173 8.69 10.16 20.38
N GLU A 174 8.75 9.24 21.34
CA GLU A 174 9.85 8.32 21.53
C GLU A 174 9.74 7.06 20.67
N GLY A 175 10.76 6.19 20.71
CA GLY A 175 10.81 4.98 19.88
C GLY A 175 9.66 4.00 20.11
N ASN A 176 9.11 3.95 21.32
CA ASN A 176 7.99 3.06 21.65
C ASN A 176 6.64 3.64 21.20
N ASP A 177 6.53 4.96 21.08
CA ASP A 177 5.28 5.63 20.69
C ASP A 177 4.89 5.38 19.21
N VAL A 178 5.80 4.82 18.42
CA VAL A 178 5.50 4.47 17.01
C VAL A 178 4.93 3.06 16.84
N PHE A 179 4.74 2.30 17.92
CA PHE A 179 4.20 0.96 17.86
C PHE A 179 2.72 0.92 18.28
N SER A 180 1.92 0.15 17.56
CA SER A 180 0.53 -0.15 17.91
C SER A 180 0.20 -1.59 17.52
N ASP A 181 -0.59 -2.27 18.34
CA ASP A 181 -1.13 -3.61 18.06
C ASP A 181 -2.50 -3.56 17.37
N HIS A 182 -2.96 -2.35 17.04
CA HIS A 182 -4.33 -2.13 16.58
C HIS A 182 -4.37 -1.08 15.47
N LEU A 183 -5.22 -1.30 14.47
CA LEU A 183 -5.65 -0.33 13.48
C LEU A 183 -7.10 -0.54 13.09
N ILE A 184 -7.70 0.51 12.55
CA ILE A 184 -9.00 0.45 11.86
C ILE A 184 -8.77 0.82 10.39
N CYS A 185 -9.46 0.16 9.48
CA CYS A 185 -9.45 0.49 8.06
C CYS A 185 -10.86 0.58 7.49
N ARG A 186 -10.98 1.36 6.44
CA ARG A 186 -12.24 1.57 5.69
C ARG A 186 -12.06 1.20 4.22
N ASP A 187 -13.16 1.27 3.47
CA ASP A 187 -13.20 1.02 2.03
C ASP A 187 -12.61 -0.34 1.68
N VAL A 188 -12.98 -1.37 2.45
CA VAL A 188 -12.41 -2.70 2.30
C VAL A 188 -12.95 -3.37 1.04
N ASN A 189 -12.03 -3.77 0.16
CA ASN A 189 -12.33 -4.63 -0.98
C ASN A 189 -12.04 -6.09 -0.62
N TRP A 190 -13.06 -6.93 -0.62
CA TRP A 190 -12.95 -8.36 -0.38
C TRP A 190 -12.71 -9.11 -1.68
N MET A 191 -11.60 -9.87 -1.78
CA MET A 191 -11.28 -10.70 -2.93
C MET A 191 -11.67 -12.15 -2.74
N ALA A 192 -11.02 -12.86 -1.81
CA ALA A 192 -11.22 -14.28 -1.62
C ALA A 192 -12.55 -14.63 -0.95
N ILE A 193 -13.13 -13.69 -0.22
CA ILE A 193 -14.41 -13.81 0.49
C ILE A 193 -15.33 -12.66 0.06
N ASP A 194 -16.59 -12.72 0.41
CA ASP A 194 -17.58 -11.67 0.13
C ASP A 194 -17.84 -10.75 1.34
N GLY A 195 -17.29 -11.08 2.50
CA GLY A 195 -17.38 -10.32 3.74
C GLY A 195 -17.00 -11.15 4.94
N LEU A 196 -16.99 -10.55 6.13
CA LEU A 196 -16.75 -11.26 7.40
C LEU A 196 -18.05 -11.75 8.03
N HIS A 197 -19.20 -11.18 7.69
CA HIS A 197 -20.54 -11.58 8.17
C HIS A 197 -20.67 -11.65 9.69
N GLY A 198 -19.95 -10.75 10.40
CA GLY A 198 -19.92 -10.72 11.86
C GLY A 198 -18.96 -11.71 12.52
N GLU A 199 -18.25 -12.50 11.74
CA GLU A 199 -17.23 -13.43 12.26
C GLU A 199 -15.86 -12.76 12.35
N GLU A 200 -15.06 -13.20 13.31
CA GLU A 200 -13.63 -12.87 13.38
C GLU A 200 -12.85 -13.82 12.48
N ARG A 201 -11.76 -13.30 11.88
CA ARG A 201 -10.89 -14.10 11.02
C ARG A 201 -9.42 -13.85 11.32
N GLU A 202 -8.65 -14.93 11.49
CA GLU A 202 -7.18 -14.84 11.56
C GLU A 202 -6.60 -14.72 10.17
N VAL A 203 -5.73 -13.71 9.98
CA VAL A 203 -5.05 -13.44 8.70
C VAL A 203 -3.62 -12.93 8.94
N LEU A 204 -2.82 -12.83 7.88
CA LEU A 204 -1.60 -12.05 7.88
C LEU A 204 -1.92 -10.66 7.29
N ALA A 205 -1.60 -9.57 8.01
CA ALA A 205 -1.80 -8.22 7.49
C ALA A 205 -0.47 -7.55 7.16
N LYS A 206 -0.40 -6.96 5.95
CA LYS A 206 0.68 -6.05 5.54
C LYS A 206 0.18 -4.63 5.60
N ILE A 207 0.87 -3.76 6.33
CA ILE A 207 0.51 -2.34 6.53
C ILE A 207 1.29 -1.37 5.64
N ARG A 208 2.15 -1.87 4.78
CA ARG A 208 2.90 -1.16 3.72
C ARG A 208 3.53 -2.17 2.77
N TYR A 209 3.95 -1.72 1.60
CA TYR A 209 4.51 -2.58 0.56
C TYR A 209 5.69 -3.46 1.04
N SER A 210 6.63 -2.87 1.76
CA SER A 210 7.83 -3.58 2.27
C SER A 210 7.57 -4.41 3.53
N HIS A 211 6.34 -4.41 4.08
CA HIS A 211 6.01 -5.18 5.28
C HIS A 211 5.97 -6.68 4.98
N LYS A 212 6.55 -7.49 5.87
CA LYS A 212 6.56 -8.96 5.68
C LYS A 212 5.20 -9.61 5.92
N GLY A 213 4.29 -8.90 6.59
CA GLY A 213 3.04 -9.43 7.10
C GLY A 213 3.17 -9.88 8.56
N SER A 214 2.16 -9.57 9.35
CA SER A 214 2.07 -9.99 10.76
C SER A 214 0.73 -10.62 11.04
N PRO A 215 0.68 -11.68 11.89
CA PRO A 215 -0.57 -12.31 12.28
C PRO A 215 -1.48 -11.33 13.01
N CYS A 216 -2.74 -11.28 12.61
CA CYS A 216 -3.77 -10.48 13.26
C CYS A 216 -5.13 -11.14 13.16
N ILE A 217 -6.06 -10.66 13.99
CA ILE A 217 -7.48 -10.97 13.92
C ILE A 217 -8.17 -9.75 13.33
N ILE A 218 -9.00 -9.96 12.32
CA ILE A 218 -9.85 -8.93 11.73
C ILE A 218 -11.31 -9.17 12.07
N ARG A 219 -12.06 -8.08 12.32
CA ARG A 219 -13.51 -8.12 12.51
C ARG A 219 -14.17 -6.86 11.93
N GLU A 220 -15.37 -7.01 11.46
CA GLU A 220 -16.19 -5.90 10.99
C GLU A 220 -16.83 -5.18 12.19
N LEU A 221 -16.81 -3.84 12.16
CA LEU A 221 -17.46 -2.98 13.14
C LEU A 221 -18.84 -2.54 12.65
N PRO A 222 -19.73 -2.07 13.55
CA PRO A 222 -21.10 -1.69 13.19
C PRO A 222 -21.21 -0.56 12.15
N ASP A 223 -20.17 0.24 11.97
CA ASP A 223 -20.08 1.31 11.00
C ASP A 223 -19.53 0.86 9.63
N GLY A 224 -19.30 -0.44 9.45
CA GLY A 224 -18.76 -1.03 8.22
C GLY A 224 -17.23 -0.89 8.07
N THR A 225 -16.54 -0.34 9.05
CA THR A 225 -15.08 -0.37 9.11
C THR A 225 -14.58 -1.74 9.60
N VAL A 226 -13.32 -2.03 9.38
CA VAL A 226 -12.70 -3.29 9.84
C VAL A 226 -11.59 -2.98 10.82
N GLU A 227 -11.73 -3.54 12.01
CA GLU A 227 -10.68 -3.55 13.04
C GLU A 227 -9.68 -4.66 12.74
N CYS A 228 -8.41 -4.38 12.94
CA CYS A 228 -7.33 -5.35 12.84
C CYS A 228 -6.51 -5.29 14.13
N ARG A 229 -6.44 -6.40 14.86
CA ARG A 229 -5.68 -6.59 16.09
C ARG A 229 -4.51 -7.53 15.85
N PHE A 230 -3.31 -7.00 15.92
CA PHE A 230 -2.07 -7.75 15.76
C PHE A 230 -1.73 -8.53 17.04
N LYS A 231 -1.13 -9.71 16.87
CA LYS A 231 -0.59 -10.48 18.01
C LYS A 231 0.62 -9.78 18.65
N GLU A 232 1.36 -8.97 17.88
CA GLU A 232 2.50 -8.17 18.34
C GLU A 232 2.38 -6.74 17.79
N PRO A 233 2.80 -5.71 18.54
CA PRO A 233 2.75 -4.33 18.08
C PRO A 233 3.53 -4.11 16.78
N GLN A 234 2.92 -3.39 15.85
CA GLN A 234 3.48 -3.06 14.55
C GLN A 234 4.01 -1.63 14.52
N ARG A 235 5.19 -1.45 13.92
CA ARG A 235 5.83 -0.14 13.86
C ARG A 235 5.23 0.72 12.76
N ALA A 236 4.91 1.98 13.09
CA ALA A 236 4.53 3.03 12.14
C ALA A 236 3.31 2.63 11.30
N ILE A 237 2.21 2.27 11.95
CA ILE A 237 0.89 2.19 11.33
C ILE A 237 0.53 3.61 10.90
N THR A 238 0.28 3.81 9.59
CA THR A 238 0.19 5.15 9.02
C THR A 238 -1.18 5.35 8.37
N PRO A 239 -2.00 6.30 8.85
CA PRO A 239 -3.25 6.68 8.21
C PRO A 239 -3.07 7.02 6.73
N GLY A 240 -4.03 6.62 5.90
CA GLY A 240 -3.99 6.79 4.46
C GLY A 240 -3.18 5.72 3.71
N GLN A 241 -2.38 4.90 4.39
CA GLN A 241 -1.75 3.71 3.79
C GLN A 241 -2.76 2.57 3.66
N ALA A 242 -2.47 1.64 2.75
CA ALA A 242 -3.26 0.42 2.66
C ALA A 242 -2.88 -0.58 3.76
N VAL A 243 -3.87 -1.34 4.23
CA VAL A 243 -3.68 -2.63 4.89
C VAL A 243 -4.20 -3.72 3.98
N VAL A 244 -3.42 -4.78 3.76
CA VAL A 244 -3.79 -5.90 2.89
C VAL A 244 -3.72 -7.20 3.67
N PHE A 245 -4.80 -7.96 3.64
CA PHE A 245 -5.01 -9.19 4.37
C PHE A 245 -4.71 -10.40 3.48
N TYR A 246 -3.95 -11.34 4.03
CA TYR A 246 -3.54 -12.56 3.34
C TYR A 246 -3.89 -13.79 4.16
N GLU A 247 -4.30 -14.84 3.45
CA GLU A 247 -4.43 -16.18 4.00
C GLU A 247 -3.69 -17.13 3.07
N ASN A 248 -2.71 -17.82 3.59
CA ASN A 248 -1.74 -18.55 2.79
C ASN A 248 -1.07 -17.62 1.77
N GLU A 249 -1.19 -17.93 0.48
CA GLU A 249 -0.67 -17.12 -0.63
C GLU A 249 -1.72 -16.17 -1.24
N CYS A 250 -2.96 -16.19 -0.76
CA CYS A 250 -4.07 -15.47 -1.37
C CYS A 250 -4.34 -14.14 -0.66
N VAL A 251 -4.65 -13.11 -1.43
CA VAL A 251 -5.21 -11.87 -0.91
C VAL A 251 -6.65 -12.11 -0.52
N VAL A 252 -6.96 -12.00 0.77
CA VAL A 252 -8.33 -12.08 1.30
C VAL A 252 -9.09 -10.79 0.99
N GLY A 253 -8.41 -9.66 1.16
CA GLY A 253 -8.93 -8.32 0.92
C GLY A 253 -7.96 -7.26 1.43
N GLY A 254 -8.42 -6.02 1.50
CA GLY A 254 -7.64 -4.91 2.05
C GLY A 254 -8.42 -3.61 2.03
N GLY A 255 -7.95 -2.63 2.79
CA GLY A 255 -8.60 -1.33 2.92
C GLY A 255 -7.59 -0.21 3.18
N THR A 256 -8.11 0.99 3.46
CA THR A 256 -7.32 2.18 3.80
C THR A 256 -7.30 2.35 5.31
N ILE A 257 -6.13 2.47 5.91
CA ILE A 257 -5.91 2.72 7.35
C ILE A 257 -6.44 4.12 7.70
N LEU A 258 -7.20 4.20 8.80
CA LEU A 258 -7.76 5.44 9.37
C LEU A 258 -6.79 6.09 10.34
#